data_e87d22a85b3b19c0fd1a5dd628297835
#
_entry.id   e87d22a85b3b19c0fd1a5dd628297835
#
_cell.length_a   1.000
_cell.length_b   1.000
_cell.length_c   1.000
_cell.angle_alpha   90.00
_cell.angle_beta   90.00
_cell.angle_gamma   90.00
#
_symmetry.space_group_name_H-M   'P 1'
#
loop_
_entity.id
_entity.type
_entity.pdbx_description
1 polymer ?
#
loop_
_entity_poly.entity_id
_entity_poly.type
_entity_poly.pdbx_seq_one_letter_code
_entity_poly.pdbx_strand_id
1 'polypeptide(L)'
;FPTLCDILNMEKPNWLSGSSFLPVITGEEEEIREAVYAEINYHVAYEPVRSVRTKKNKYIVRWENGYDKVPPTHIDDSLSKEVFHENGYFEKKLVREELYDLMLDPQERDNLIGEEDYQSVKDEMRQLLETWQKKTGDPLLTGQKICLPEGAICCTTDSYSTKTQVILPECRKYLEGLRGVLQNNIK
;
A
#
# COMPACT_ATOMS: atom_id res chain seq x y z
N PHE A 1 -1.81 -4.29 20.52
CA PHE A 1 -1.88 -3.46 21.72
C PHE A 1 -3.29 -3.51 22.37
N PRO A 2 -4.42 -3.34 21.65
CA PRO A 2 -5.75 -3.39 22.28
C PRO A 2 -6.04 -4.67 23.07
N THR A 3 -5.59 -5.82 22.56
CA THR A 3 -5.75 -7.12 23.24
C THR A 3 -5.02 -7.17 24.58
N LEU A 4 -3.84 -6.59 24.67
CA LEU A 4 -3.09 -6.51 25.94
C LEU A 4 -3.81 -5.61 26.95
N CYS A 5 -4.41 -4.51 26.49
CA CYS A 5 -5.22 -3.66 27.35
C CYS A 5 -6.39 -4.44 27.95
N ASP A 6 -7.11 -5.23 27.14
CA ASP A 6 -8.23 -6.05 27.62
C ASP A 6 -7.78 -7.14 28.60
N ILE A 7 -6.71 -7.88 28.27
CA ILE A 7 -6.15 -8.93 29.14
C ILE A 7 -5.71 -8.36 30.51
N LEU A 8 -5.12 -7.16 30.49
CA LEU A 8 -4.60 -6.52 31.71
C LEU A 8 -5.64 -5.61 32.40
N ASN A 9 -6.88 -5.57 31.87
CA ASN A 9 -7.96 -4.69 32.34
C ASN A 9 -7.52 -3.22 32.40
N MET A 10 -6.80 -2.76 31.37
CA MET A 10 -6.33 -1.39 31.22
C MET A 10 -7.23 -0.62 30.27
N GLU A 11 -7.41 0.67 30.50
CA GLU A 11 -8.12 1.55 29.59
C GLU A 11 -7.40 1.63 28.24
N LYS A 12 -8.16 1.46 27.15
CA LYS A 12 -7.64 1.59 25.78
C LYS A 12 -7.54 3.06 25.40
N PRO A 13 -6.35 3.55 25.00
CA PRO A 13 -6.23 4.90 24.45
C PRO A 13 -7.14 5.11 23.23
N ASN A 14 -7.78 6.27 23.15
CA ASN A 14 -8.77 6.61 22.12
C ASN A 14 -8.18 6.77 20.72
N TRP A 15 -6.85 6.90 20.60
CA TRP A 15 -6.14 6.99 19.31
C TRP A 15 -5.86 5.62 18.66
N LEU A 16 -6.17 4.52 19.34
CA LEU A 16 -5.96 3.18 18.79
C LEU A 16 -6.97 2.89 17.67
N SER A 17 -6.47 2.58 16.49
CA SER A 17 -7.28 2.15 15.34
C SER A 17 -7.49 0.64 15.26
N GLY A 18 -6.70 -0.15 15.99
CA GLY A 18 -6.80 -1.61 16.03
C GLY A 18 -7.92 -2.11 16.92
N SER A 19 -8.38 -3.34 16.70
CA SER A 19 -9.34 -4.06 17.51
C SER A 19 -8.68 -5.13 18.36
N SER A 20 -9.30 -5.48 19.50
CA SER A 20 -8.83 -6.57 20.34
C SER A 20 -9.11 -7.93 19.72
N PHE A 21 -8.19 -8.85 19.87
CA PHE A 21 -8.37 -10.26 19.52
C PHE A 21 -8.92 -11.09 20.69
N LEU A 22 -9.13 -10.49 21.86
CA LEU A 22 -9.54 -11.24 23.04
C LEU A 22 -10.82 -12.06 22.82
N PRO A 23 -11.89 -11.53 22.19
CA PRO A 23 -13.10 -12.31 21.94
C PRO A 23 -12.86 -13.56 21.07
N VAL A 24 -11.93 -13.49 20.12
CA VAL A 24 -11.55 -14.66 19.31
C VAL A 24 -10.70 -15.65 20.13
N ILE A 25 -9.81 -15.16 20.98
CA ILE A 25 -8.96 -16.00 21.84
C ILE A 25 -9.82 -16.76 22.86
N THR A 26 -10.87 -16.12 23.40
CA THR A 26 -11.79 -16.72 24.38
C THR A 26 -12.88 -17.57 23.72
N GLY A 27 -13.02 -17.54 22.39
CA GLY A 27 -14.04 -18.28 21.65
C GLY A 27 -15.43 -17.62 21.71
N GLU A 28 -15.53 -16.35 22.13
CA GLU A 28 -16.78 -15.58 22.13
C GLU A 28 -17.20 -15.15 20.74
N GLU A 29 -16.21 -14.89 19.85
CA GLU A 29 -16.41 -14.53 18.45
C GLU A 29 -15.51 -15.37 17.55
N GLU A 30 -15.95 -15.62 16.32
CA GLU A 30 -15.16 -16.31 15.31
C GLU A 30 -14.18 -15.37 14.60
N GLU A 31 -14.53 -14.09 14.51
CA GLU A 31 -13.72 -13.06 13.84
C GLU A 31 -14.00 -11.66 14.41
N ILE A 32 -13.04 -10.77 14.25
CA ILE A 32 -13.17 -9.37 14.72
C ILE A 32 -13.42 -8.39 13.59
N ARG A 33 -13.34 -8.84 12.34
CA ARG A 33 -13.58 -8.00 11.15
C ARG A 33 -13.80 -8.85 9.90
N GLU A 34 -14.66 -8.37 9.03
CA GLU A 34 -14.98 -8.99 7.75
C GLU A 34 -13.84 -8.83 6.73
N ALA A 35 -13.16 -7.68 6.75
CA ALA A 35 -12.11 -7.37 5.81
C ALA A 35 -10.91 -6.69 6.47
N VAL A 36 -9.74 -6.85 5.86
CA VAL A 36 -8.52 -6.11 6.18
C VAL A 36 -8.11 -5.27 4.99
N TYR A 37 -7.53 -4.10 5.27
CA TYR A 37 -7.12 -3.12 4.28
C TYR A 37 -5.62 -2.89 4.38
N ALA A 38 -4.99 -2.64 3.24
CA ALA A 38 -3.59 -2.25 3.20
C ALA A 38 -3.41 -1.11 2.20
N GLU A 39 -2.46 -0.26 2.51
CA GLU A 39 -2.07 0.87 1.68
C GLU A 39 -0.55 0.99 1.58
N ILE A 40 -0.11 1.44 0.44
CA ILE A 40 1.25 1.92 0.22
C ILE A 40 1.17 3.19 -0.61
N ASN A 41 2.01 4.17 -0.29
CA ASN A 41 2.16 5.40 -1.07
C ASN A 41 3.58 5.53 -1.60
N TYR A 42 4.54 5.19 -0.74
CA TYR A 42 5.96 5.12 -1.06
C TYR A 42 6.55 3.91 -0.36
N HIS A 43 7.25 3.09 -1.11
CA HIS A 43 8.23 2.18 -0.55
C HIS A 43 9.63 2.81 -0.73
N VAL A 44 10.18 2.73 -1.94
CA VAL A 44 11.39 3.47 -2.34
C VAL A 44 11.05 4.48 -3.44
N ALA A 45 10.10 4.14 -4.30
CA ALA A 45 9.50 5.01 -5.30
C ALA A 45 8.03 5.29 -4.96
N TYR A 46 7.42 6.28 -5.63
CA TYR A 46 5.99 6.56 -5.48
C TYR A 46 5.16 5.44 -6.11
N GLU A 47 4.36 4.79 -5.29
CA GLU A 47 3.50 3.68 -5.68
C GLU A 47 2.19 3.68 -4.88
N PRO A 48 1.22 4.54 -5.26
CA PRO A 48 -0.05 4.62 -4.54
C PRO A 48 -0.94 3.41 -4.85
N VAL A 49 -0.92 2.43 -3.96
CA VAL A 49 -1.68 1.19 -4.04
C VAL A 49 -2.58 1.07 -2.83
N ARG A 50 -3.77 0.54 -3.04
CA ARG A 50 -4.73 0.16 -1.99
C ARG A 50 -5.19 -1.26 -2.22
N SER A 51 -5.44 -1.97 -1.14
CA SER A 51 -6.03 -3.28 -1.24
C SER A 51 -7.04 -3.53 -0.13
N VAL A 52 -7.99 -4.40 -0.43
CA VAL A 52 -8.91 -5.00 0.53
C VAL A 52 -8.86 -6.51 0.38
N ARG A 53 -8.87 -7.20 1.50
CA ARG A 53 -8.86 -8.65 1.57
C ARG A 53 -9.93 -9.14 2.55
N THR A 54 -10.79 -10.03 2.07
CA THR A 54 -11.71 -10.86 2.87
C THR A 54 -11.12 -12.26 3.07
N LYS A 55 -11.87 -13.17 3.67
CA LYS A 55 -11.49 -14.59 3.75
C LYS A 55 -11.36 -15.25 2.37
N LYS A 56 -12.17 -14.81 1.39
CA LYS A 56 -12.29 -15.45 0.08
C LYS A 56 -11.55 -14.69 -1.03
N ASN A 57 -11.61 -13.38 -1.00
CA ASN A 57 -11.14 -12.57 -2.12
C ASN A 57 -10.15 -11.50 -1.71
N LYS A 58 -9.30 -11.11 -2.65
CA LYS A 58 -8.41 -9.95 -2.52
C LYS A 58 -8.56 -9.08 -3.76
N TYR A 59 -8.69 -7.77 -3.54
CA TYR A 59 -8.77 -6.77 -4.60
C TYR A 59 -7.70 -5.71 -4.37
N ILE A 60 -6.97 -5.38 -5.43
CA ILE A 60 -5.86 -4.42 -5.41
C ILE A 60 -6.11 -3.37 -6.48
N VAL A 61 -5.88 -2.09 -6.15
CA VAL A 61 -5.97 -0.96 -7.09
C VAL A 61 -4.70 -0.13 -7.01
N ARG A 62 -4.16 0.22 -8.18
CA ARG A 62 -3.06 1.19 -8.37
C ARG A 62 -3.62 2.49 -8.94
N TRP A 63 -3.27 3.62 -8.33
CA TRP A 63 -3.82 4.94 -8.71
C TRP A 63 -2.99 5.70 -9.74
N GLU A 64 -1.70 5.47 -9.77
CA GLU A 64 -0.83 6.10 -10.76
C GLU A 64 -0.70 5.26 -12.03
N ASN A 65 -0.71 5.93 -13.18
CA ASN A 65 -0.39 5.33 -14.48
C ASN A 65 1.09 5.56 -14.84
N GLY A 66 1.92 5.97 -13.88
CA GLY A 66 3.30 6.40 -14.14
C GLY A 66 4.29 5.27 -14.36
N TYR A 67 3.90 4.03 -14.06
CA TYR A 67 4.74 2.87 -14.32
C TYR A 67 3.85 1.69 -14.72
N ASP A 68 4.28 1.02 -15.75
CA ASP A 68 3.65 -0.19 -16.27
C ASP A 68 4.42 -1.47 -15.93
N LYS A 69 5.52 -1.35 -15.19
CA LYS A 69 6.40 -2.43 -14.80
C LYS A 69 6.74 -2.39 -13.31
N VAL A 70 7.18 -3.53 -12.78
CA VAL A 70 7.64 -3.64 -11.39
C VAL A 70 8.86 -2.76 -11.19
N PRO A 71 8.82 -1.78 -10.25
CA PRO A 71 9.97 -0.92 -9.98
C PRO A 71 11.14 -1.73 -9.38
N PRO A 72 12.33 -1.73 -10.01
CA PRO A 72 13.46 -2.52 -9.53
C PRO A 72 13.94 -2.12 -8.12
N THR A 73 13.75 -0.87 -7.74
CA THR A 73 14.14 -0.32 -6.42
C THR A 73 13.33 -0.87 -5.27
N HIS A 74 12.21 -1.57 -5.52
CA HIS A 74 11.42 -2.22 -4.46
C HIS A 74 12.10 -3.48 -3.90
N ILE A 75 13.17 -3.96 -4.54
CA ILE A 75 14.03 -5.03 -4.05
C ILE A 75 15.41 -4.46 -3.78
N ASP A 76 15.92 -4.70 -2.57
CA ASP A 76 17.26 -4.25 -2.17
C ASP A 76 18.35 -4.83 -3.08
N ASP A 77 19.43 -4.08 -3.27
CA ASP A 77 20.58 -4.51 -4.06
C ASP A 77 21.18 -5.78 -3.45
N SER A 78 21.06 -6.91 -4.14
CA SER A 78 21.41 -8.23 -3.67
C SER A 78 21.61 -9.21 -4.83
N LEU A 79 22.24 -10.36 -4.55
CA LEU A 79 22.35 -11.43 -5.56
C LEU A 79 20.97 -11.96 -6.00
N SER A 80 19.99 -11.95 -5.09
CA SER A 80 18.61 -12.33 -5.44
C SER A 80 17.99 -11.36 -6.44
N LYS A 81 18.27 -10.07 -6.31
CA LYS A 81 17.79 -9.06 -7.26
C LYS A 81 18.36 -9.28 -8.67
N GLU A 82 19.64 -9.65 -8.77
CA GLU A 82 20.28 -9.97 -10.06
C GLU A 82 19.57 -11.17 -10.72
N VAL A 83 19.25 -12.23 -9.95
CA VAL A 83 18.49 -13.37 -10.48
C VAL A 83 17.11 -12.95 -10.96
N PHE A 84 16.38 -12.07 -10.23
CA PHE A 84 15.12 -11.53 -10.69
C PHE A 84 15.26 -10.74 -11.99
N HIS A 85 16.31 -9.93 -12.09
CA HIS A 85 16.59 -9.15 -13.31
C HIS A 85 16.88 -10.05 -14.51
N GLU A 86 17.78 -11.02 -14.36
CA GLU A 86 18.15 -11.97 -15.43
C GLU A 86 16.96 -12.80 -15.90
N ASN A 87 15.97 -13.06 -15.03
CA ASN A 87 14.74 -13.78 -15.36
C ASN A 87 13.56 -12.87 -15.78
N GLY A 88 13.81 -11.60 -16.06
CA GLY A 88 12.82 -10.67 -16.61
C GLY A 88 11.70 -10.29 -15.64
N TYR A 89 11.90 -10.42 -14.32
CA TYR A 89 10.89 -10.08 -13.33
C TYR A 89 10.45 -8.62 -13.41
N PHE A 90 11.40 -7.70 -13.62
CA PHE A 90 11.14 -6.26 -13.73
C PHE A 90 10.53 -5.83 -15.06
N GLU A 91 10.41 -6.75 -16.02
CA GLU A 91 9.71 -6.53 -17.28
C GLU A 91 8.22 -6.89 -17.21
N LYS A 92 7.78 -7.48 -16.08
CA LYS A 92 6.37 -7.79 -15.87
C LYS A 92 5.53 -6.52 -15.88
N LYS A 93 4.50 -6.52 -16.71
CA LYS A 93 3.52 -5.44 -16.74
C LYS A 93 2.66 -5.49 -15.49
N LEU A 94 2.53 -4.34 -14.85
CA LEU A 94 1.56 -4.12 -13.80
C LEU A 94 0.23 -3.72 -14.42
N VAL A 95 -0.85 -4.20 -13.85
CA VAL A 95 -2.20 -3.80 -14.23
C VAL A 95 -2.79 -2.88 -13.15
N ARG A 96 -3.75 -2.07 -13.56
CA ARG A 96 -4.38 -1.10 -12.63
C ARG A 96 -5.15 -1.78 -11.52
N GLU A 97 -5.86 -2.85 -11.85
CA GLU A 97 -6.72 -3.57 -10.91
C GLU A 97 -6.41 -5.06 -10.95
N GLU A 98 -6.42 -5.68 -9.79
CA GLU A 98 -6.26 -7.13 -9.65
C GLU A 98 -7.33 -7.67 -8.70
N LEU A 99 -7.87 -8.83 -9.05
CA LEU A 99 -8.84 -9.58 -8.25
C LEU A 99 -8.41 -11.04 -8.17
N TYR A 100 -8.40 -11.58 -6.96
CA TYR A 100 -8.01 -12.97 -6.72
C TYR A 100 -9.04 -13.70 -5.87
N ASP A 101 -9.29 -14.97 -6.18
CA ASP A 101 -10.02 -15.92 -5.36
C ASP A 101 -9.02 -16.69 -4.49
N LEU A 102 -8.90 -16.34 -3.24
CA LEU A 102 -7.90 -16.90 -2.33
C LEU A 102 -8.20 -18.35 -1.89
N MET A 103 -9.42 -18.82 -2.16
CA MET A 103 -9.80 -20.21 -1.87
C MET A 103 -9.33 -21.14 -2.98
N LEU A 104 -9.43 -20.70 -4.23
CA LEU A 104 -9.03 -21.47 -5.41
C LEU A 104 -7.59 -21.21 -5.82
N ASP A 105 -7.13 -19.97 -5.65
CA ASP A 105 -5.77 -19.52 -5.97
C ASP A 105 -5.10 -18.81 -4.78
N PRO A 106 -4.67 -19.53 -3.74
CA PRO A 106 -4.01 -18.94 -2.57
C PRO A 106 -2.65 -18.32 -2.88
N GLN A 107 -2.11 -18.54 -4.08
CA GLN A 107 -0.83 -17.97 -4.53
C GLN A 107 -0.99 -16.70 -5.39
N GLU A 108 -2.23 -16.25 -5.62
CA GLU A 108 -2.54 -15.01 -6.35
C GLU A 108 -1.88 -14.96 -7.74
N ARG A 109 -2.03 -16.05 -8.53
CA ARG A 109 -1.42 -16.18 -9.84
C ARG A 109 -2.34 -15.75 -10.97
N ASP A 110 -3.65 -16.00 -10.79
CA ASP A 110 -4.66 -15.81 -11.81
C ASP A 110 -5.51 -14.56 -11.50
N ASN A 111 -5.23 -13.48 -12.21
CA ASN A 111 -5.98 -12.22 -12.05
C ASN A 111 -7.34 -12.32 -12.72
N LEU A 112 -8.40 -12.36 -11.93
CA LEU A 112 -9.80 -12.54 -12.34
C LEU A 112 -10.51 -11.23 -12.69
N ILE A 113 -9.79 -10.09 -12.76
CA ILE A 113 -10.41 -8.76 -12.92
C ILE A 113 -11.24 -8.61 -14.20
N GLY A 114 -10.92 -9.39 -15.25
CA GLY A 114 -11.59 -9.39 -16.54
C GLY A 114 -12.65 -10.47 -16.72
N GLU A 115 -12.81 -11.36 -15.74
CA GLU A 115 -13.71 -12.51 -15.85
C GLU A 115 -15.16 -12.10 -15.57
N GLU A 116 -16.08 -12.42 -16.48
CA GLU A 116 -17.50 -12.07 -16.38
C GLU A 116 -18.16 -12.65 -15.12
N ASP A 117 -17.82 -13.90 -14.77
CA ASP A 117 -18.35 -14.61 -13.60
C ASP A 117 -17.95 -13.93 -12.26
N TYR A 118 -16.91 -13.13 -12.25
CA TYR A 118 -16.40 -12.41 -11.08
C TYR A 118 -16.82 -10.94 -11.01
N GLN A 119 -17.65 -10.44 -11.92
CA GLN A 119 -18.05 -9.04 -11.96
C GLN A 119 -18.73 -8.59 -10.66
N SER A 120 -19.63 -9.41 -10.11
CA SER A 120 -20.33 -9.10 -8.84
C SER A 120 -19.36 -9.04 -7.66
N VAL A 121 -18.39 -9.97 -7.61
CA VAL A 121 -17.35 -10.00 -6.58
C VAL A 121 -16.45 -8.75 -6.68
N LYS A 122 -16.08 -8.39 -7.89
CA LYS A 122 -15.30 -7.15 -8.15
C LYS A 122 -16.02 -5.91 -7.62
N ASP A 123 -17.32 -5.79 -7.90
CA ASP A 123 -18.10 -4.62 -7.47
C ASP A 123 -18.25 -4.56 -5.95
N GLU A 124 -18.46 -5.71 -5.29
CA GLU A 124 -18.49 -5.84 -3.84
C GLU A 124 -17.15 -5.42 -3.21
N MET A 125 -16.05 -5.98 -3.68
CA MET A 125 -14.71 -5.69 -3.16
C MET A 125 -14.31 -4.22 -3.39
N ARG A 126 -14.68 -3.65 -4.54
CA ARG A 126 -14.51 -2.23 -4.83
C ARG A 126 -15.28 -1.37 -3.84
N GLN A 127 -16.54 -1.70 -3.57
CA GLN A 127 -17.39 -0.96 -2.63
C GLN A 127 -16.83 -1.02 -1.21
N LEU A 128 -16.32 -2.17 -0.76
CA LEU A 128 -15.65 -2.30 0.53
C LEU A 128 -14.43 -1.35 0.61
N LEU A 129 -13.58 -1.36 -0.41
CA LEU A 129 -12.40 -0.50 -0.46
C LEU A 129 -12.77 0.99 -0.46
N GLU A 130 -13.71 1.41 -1.30
CA GLU A 130 -14.17 2.81 -1.37
C GLU A 130 -14.80 3.28 -0.05
N THR A 131 -15.55 2.40 0.62
CA THR A 131 -16.15 2.71 1.92
C THR A 131 -15.08 2.97 2.97
N TRP A 132 -14.06 2.13 3.00
CA TRP A 132 -12.91 2.31 3.89
C TRP A 132 -12.13 3.59 3.56
N GLN A 133 -11.87 3.87 2.28
CA GLN A 133 -11.19 5.09 1.85
C GLN A 133 -11.96 6.36 2.25
N LYS A 134 -13.30 6.35 2.09
CA LYS A 134 -14.16 7.46 2.56
C LYS A 134 -14.07 7.64 4.07
N LYS A 135 -14.11 6.54 4.82
CA LYS A 135 -14.02 6.55 6.28
C LYS A 135 -12.68 7.07 6.80
N THR A 136 -11.60 6.77 6.10
CA THR A 136 -10.24 7.19 6.47
C THR A 136 -9.85 8.55 5.88
N GLY A 137 -10.66 9.13 5.01
CA GLY A 137 -10.35 10.39 4.33
C GLY A 137 -9.18 10.25 3.34
N ASP A 138 -9.10 9.10 2.64
CA ASP A 138 -8.02 8.81 1.71
C ASP A 138 -7.98 9.84 0.56
N PRO A 139 -6.88 10.60 0.42
CA PRO A 139 -6.78 11.68 -0.57
C PRO A 139 -6.83 11.16 -2.02
N LEU A 140 -6.51 9.90 -2.27
CA LEU A 140 -6.56 9.32 -3.61
C LEU A 140 -7.97 9.29 -4.21
N LEU A 141 -9.02 9.23 -3.37
CA LEU A 141 -10.41 9.31 -3.84
C LEU A 141 -10.76 10.66 -4.48
N THR A 142 -10.09 11.72 -4.07
CA THR A 142 -10.29 13.07 -4.63
C THR A 142 -9.32 13.39 -5.77
N GLY A 143 -8.50 12.41 -6.18
CA GLY A 143 -7.43 12.59 -7.16
C GLY A 143 -6.24 13.41 -6.64
N GLN A 144 -6.15 13.58 -5.33
CA GLN A 144 -5.03 14.29 -4.73
C GLN A 144 -3.80 13.39 -4.68
N LYS A 145 -2.68 13.90 -5.21
CA LYS A 145 -1.39 13.23 -5.11
C LYS A 145 -0.85 13.30 -3.68
N ILE A 146 -0.37 12.17 -3.20
CA ILE A 146 0.28 12.10 -1.88
C ILE A 146 1.73 12.50 -2.05
N CYS A 147 2.11 13.61 -1.42
CA CYS A 147 3.50 14.09 -1.43
C CYS A 147 4.31 13.48 -0.28
N LEU A 148 5.61 13.32 -0.52
CA LEU A 148 6.55 12.97 0.53
C LEU A 148 6.56 14.02 1.65
N PRO A 149 6.82 13.61 2.89
CA PRO A 149 7.12 14.54 3.97
C PRO A 149 8.30 15.46 3.61
N GLU A 150 8.33 16.62 4.23
CA GLU A 150 9.39 17.59 4.05
C GLU A 150 10.76 16.98 4.33
N GLY A 151 11.72 17.18 3.41
CA GLY A 151 13.07 16.62 3.51
C GLY A 151 13.23 15.15 3.11
N ALA A 152 12.14 14.45 2.83
CA ALA A 152 12.24 13.09 2.34
C ALA A 152 12.59 13.05 0.84
N ILE A 153 13.29 12.01 0.44
CA ILE A 153 13.69 11.73 -0.94
C ILE A 153 13.22 10.33 -1.33
N CYS A 154 13.01 10.11 -2.61
CA CYS A 154 12.65 8.80 -3.15
C CYS A 154 13.42 8.53 -4.44
N CYS A 155 13.32 7.31 -4.94
CA CYS A 155 13.75 6.97 -6.29
C CYS A 155 12.64 7.19 -7.30
N THR A 156 12.99 7.23 -8.58
CA THR A 156 12.03 7.09 -9.66
C THR A 156 11.67 5.62 -9.85
N THR A 157 10.53 5.34 -10.49
CA THR A 157 10.04 3.97 -10.70
C THR A 157 10.91 3.15 -11.67
N ASP A 158 11.74 3.81 -12.47
CA ASP A 158 12.69 3.21 -13.41
C ASP A 158 14.11 3.06 -12.83
N SER A 159 14.37 3.59 -11.63
CA SER A 159 15.66 3.44 -10.98
C SER A 159 15.94 1.98 -10.64
N TYR A 160 17.15 1.49 -10.93
CA TYR A 160 17.55 0.13 -10.59
C TYR A 160 17.98 0.00 -9.13
N SER A 161 18.69 1.00 -8.60
CA SER A 161 19.25 0.97 -7.26
C SER A 161 18.78 2.15 -6.41
N THR A 162 18.61 1.93 -5.12
CA THR A 162 18.30 2.96 -4.12
C THR A 162 19.39 4.03 -3.98
N LYS A 163 20.57 3.81 -4.57
CA LYS A 163 21.64 4.80 -4.63
C LYS A 163 21.34 5.99 -5.56
N THR A 164 20.36 5.84 -6.45
CA THR A 164 19.93 6.88 -7.41
C THR A 164 18.69 7.63 -6.91
N GLN A 165 18.73 8.18 -5.71
CA GLN A 165 17.62 8.93 -5.13
C GLN A 165 17.43 10.28 -5.83
N VAL A 166 16.19 10.66 -6.05
CA VAL A 166 15.80 11.93 -6.66
C VAL A 166 14.71 12.62 -5.86
N ILE A 167 14.58 13.92 -6.08
CA ILE A 167 13.48 14.71 -5.54
C ILE A 167 12.41 14.76 -6.62
N LEU A 168 11.20 14.31 -6.30
CA LEU A 168 10.09 14.42 -7.24
C LEU A 168 9.82 15.91 -7.53
N PRO A 169 9.62 16.29 -8.80
CA PRO A 169 9.44 17.69 -9.20
C PRO A 169 8.33 18.41 -8.43
N GLU A 170 7.21 17.74 -8.18
CA GLU A 170 6.05 18.24 -7.46
C GLU A 170 6.31 18.45 -5.96
N CYS A 171 7.34 17.84 -5.41
CA CYS A 171 7.75 17.99 -4.00
C CYS A 171 8.92 19.00 -3.83
N ARG A 172 9.49 19.52 -4.93
CA ARG A 172 10.66 20.45 -4.89
C ARG A 172 10.42 21.71 -4.09
N LYS A 173 9.23 22.31 -4.20
CA LYS A 173 8.91 23.54 -3.48
C LYS A 173 8.98 23.41 -1.96
N TYR A 174 8.84 22.21 -1.41
CA TYR A 174 9.04 21.96 0.02
C TYR A 174 10.52 21.99 0.40
N LEU A 175 11.41 21.60 -0.51
CA LEU A 175 12.86 21.56 -0.30
C LEU A 175 13.54 22.92 -0.54
N GLU A 176 12.97 23.76 -1.39
CA GLU A 176 13.45 25.14 -1.58
C GLU A 176 13.25 25.96 -0.29
N GLY A 177 12.13 25.74 0.42
CA GLY A 177 11.90 26.35 1.75
C GLY A 177 12.93 25.91 2.79
N LEU A 178 13.32 24.61 2.82
CA LEU A 178 14.33 24.07 3.75
C LEU A 178 15.73 24.64 3.51
N ARG A 179 16.14 24.80 2.24
CA ARG A 179 17.45 25.40 1.92
C ARG A 179 17.57 26.82 2.48
N GLY A 180 16.47 27.59 2.45
CA GLY A 180 16.40 28.92 3.06
C GLY A 180 16.56 28.88 4.59
N VAL A 181 15.95 27.89 5.26
CA VAL A 181 16.02 27.73 6.73
C VAL A 181 17.41 27.23 7.16
N LEU A 182 17.99 26.27 6.44
CA LEU A 182 19.34 25.75 6.75
C LEU A 182 20.43 26.77 6.51
N GLN A 183 20.32 27.61 5.48
CA GLN A 183 21.30 28.70 5.24
C GLN A 183 21.20 29.81 6.27
N ASN A 184 20.05 30.01 6.90
CA ASN A 184 19.88 31.04 7.94
C ASN A 184 20.29 30.58 9.35
N ASN A 185 20.44 29.26 9.57
CA ASN A 185 20.85 28.69 10.88
C ASN A 185 22.35 28.34 10.97
N ILE A 186 23.14 28.62 9.92
CA ILE A 186 24.61 28.42 9.87
C ILE A 186 25.32 29.81 9.84
N LYS A 187 24.79 30.76 10.57
CA LYS A 187 25.51 32.04 10.83
C LYS A 187 25.75 32.21 12.32
#